data_5d035da2aa3faaa9e9115cf45c5d2ccb
#
_entry.id   5d035da2aa3faaa9e9115cf45c5d2ccb
#
_cell.length_a   1.000
_cell.length_b   1.000
_cell.length_c   1.000
_cell.angle_alpha   90.00
_cell.angle_beta   90.00
_cell.angle_gamma   90.00
#
_symmetry.space_group_name_H-M   'P 1'
#
loop_
_entity.id
_entity.type
_entity.pdbx_description
1 polymer ?
#
loop_
_entity_poly.entity_id
_entity_poly.type
_entity_poly.pdbx_seq_one_letter_code
_entity_poly.pdbx_strand_id
1 'polypeptide(L)'
;MKRAAVLAALVAGLASVPSTASAAPSPVTAWYVYGSSPAALASYAYARGCDFARSQPGSGLRLLLLDFGAARELGSGAWGAIDFSDTAFSNSEILAALERAADGYHNCHVRGAVDILYGNSNYHLSGSGLTGTDAWYAGYHQSEHAEDLADYQAAKGYDSQTADAASDLEPSWDGASITKQLVNGDQAQGWALYYDFGSADGCPQSGSRDGTCNNGWHVSDVGYVSFHGLALPLPEIYYTANASQWTVVRRVWNGNEDDYFFAGVTASAGAGLTPAAGWNALSSANSGLVDPELVCFGC
;
A
#
# COMPACT_ATOMS: atom_id res chain seq x y z
N MET A 1 -14.14 17.98 -10.97
CA MET A 1 -15.44 17.37 -11.34
C MET A 1 -15.40 16.41 -12.55
N LYS A 2 -14.24 16.00 -13.10
CA LYS A 2 -14.16 15.08 -14.26
C LYS A 2 -13.69 13.67 -13.94
N ARG A 3 -13.26 13.37 -12.70
CA ARG A 3 -12.72 12.05 -12.30
C ARG A 3 -13.72 11.12 -11.60
N ALA A 4 -14.86 11.60 -11.14
CA ALA A 4 -15.94 10.75 -10.60
C ALA A 4 -16.51 9.73 -11.61
N ALA A 5 -16.21 9.88 -12.90
CA ALA A 5 -16.71 8.99 -13.94
C ALA A 5 -15.82 7.74 -14.16
N VAL A 6 -14.57 7.72 -13.69
CA VAL A 6 -13.65 6.59 -13.88
C VAL A 6 -13.86 5.52 -12.79
N LEU A 7 -14.19 5.91 -11.55
CA LEU A 7 -14.50 4.96 -10.49
C LEU A 7 -15.75 4.12 -10.76
N ALA A 8 -16.76 4.66 -11.46
CA ALA A 8 -18.00 3.94 -11.74
C ALA A 8 -17.87 2.83 -12.80
N ALA A 9 -16.79 2.81 -13.58
CA ALA A 9 -16.59 1.81 -14.63
C ALA A 9 -15.92 0.53 -14.13
N LEU A 10 -15.23 0.56 -12.98
CA LEU A 10 -14.57 -0.63 -12.39
C LEU A 10 -15.54 -1.54 -11.61
N VAL A 11 -16.68 -1.03 -11.15
CA VAL A 11 -17.63 -1.80 -10.31
C VAL A 11 -18.68 -2.58 -11.14
N ALA A 12 -18.86 -2.29 -12.42
CA ALA A 12 -19.97 -2.82 -13.22
C ALA A 12 -19.70 -4.19 -13.88
N GLY A 13 -18.61 -4.88 -13.60
CA GLY A 13 -18.19 -6.13 -14.29
C GLY A 13 -18.33 -7.43 -13.50
N LEU A 14 -18.89 -7.45 -12.30
CA LEU A 14 -19.01 -8.68 -11.49
C LEU A 14 -20.26 -9.49 -11.84
N ALA A 15 -20.28 -10.09 -13.03
CA ALA A 15 -21.15 -11.23 -13.30
C ALA A 15 -20.51 -12.47 -12.68
N SER A 16 -21.24 -13.17 -11.82
CA SER A 16 -20.86 -14.41 -11.13
C SER A 16 -20.41 -15.49 -12.12
N VAL A 17 -19.11 -15.65 -12.27
CA VAL A 17 -18.50 -16.81 -12.95
C VAL A 17 -18.20 -17.84 -11.87
N PRO A 18 -18.52 -19.16 -12.08
CA PRO A 18 -18.15 -20.19 -11.13
C PRO A 18 -16.63 -20.22 -10.95
N SER A 19 -16.17 -20.16 -9.70
CA SER A 19 -14.75 -20.07 -9.36
C SER A 19 -14.03 -21.37 -9.72
N THR A 20 -13.44 -21.42 -10.89
CA THR A 20 -12.21 -22.19 -11.04
C THR A 20 -11.16 -21.45 -10.21
N ALA A 21 -10.45 -22.15 -9.32
CA ALA A 21 -9.35 -21.56 -8.57
C ALA A 21 -8.44 -20.82 -9.58
N SER A 22 -8.42 -19.50 -9.51
CA SER A 22 -7.57 -18.68 -10.39
C SER A 22 -6.11 -19.00 -10.05
N ALA A 23 -5.29 -19.18 -11.06
CA ALA A 23 -3.84 -19.29 -10.82
C ALA A 23 -3.34 -17.96 -10.22
N ALA A 24 -2.41 -18.06 -9.27
CA ALA A 24 -1.79 -16.87 -8.71
C ALA A 24 -1.21 -15.98 -9.82
N PRO A 25 -1.36 -14.66 -9.72
CA PRO A 25 -0.78 -13.74 -10.70
C PRO A 25 0.76 -13.78 -10.66
N SER A 26 1.38 -13.33 -11.73
CA SER A 26 2.82 -13.11 -11.70
C SER A 26 3.16 -11.94 -10.76
N PRO A 27 4.15 -12.07 -9.88
CA PRO A 27 4.50 -10.97 -8.99
C PRO A 27 5.10 -9.80 -9.76
N VAL A 28 4.85 -8.59 -9.27
CA VAL A 28 5.60 -7.39 -9.61
C VAL A 28 6.50 -7.00 -8.44
N THR A 29 7.68 -6.44 -8.73
CA THR A 29 8.63 -6.07 -7.69
C THR A 29 8.21 -4.77 -7.03
N ALA A 30 8.26 -4.74 -5.69
CA ALA A 30 8.23 -3.56 -4.85
C ALA A 30 9.63 -3.22 -4.35
N TRP A 31 9.85 -1.98 -3.96
CA TRP A 31 11.17 -1.53 -3.50
C TRP A 31 11.10 -0.69 -2.23
N TYR A 32 11.98 -1.02 -1.29
CA TYR A 32 12.41 -0.06 -0.29
C TYR A 32 13.31 0.96 -0.99
N VAL A 33 13.00 2.24 -0.84
CA VAL A 33 13.68 3.32 -1.55
C VAL A 33 14.77 3.92 -0.66
N TYR A 34 15.98 4.00 -1.18
CA TYR A 34 17.13 4.50 -0.46
C TYR A 34 17.82 5.62 -1.21
N GLY A 35 18.43 6.55 -0.47
CA GLY A 35 19.25 7.58 -1.07
C GLY A 35 20.21 8.21 -0.08
N SER A 36 21.44 8.49 -0.50
CA SER A 36 22.40 9.30 0.28
C SER A 36 22.23 10.80 0.09
N SER A 37 21.32 11.21 -0.77
CA SER A 37 20.96 12.59 -1.09
C SER A 37 19.67 12.61 -1.93
N PRO A 38 18.98 13.76 -2.05
CA PRO A 38 17.80 13.88 -2.91
C PRO A 38 18.06 13.50 -4.37
N ALA A 39 19.23 13.82 -4.90
CA ALA A 39 19.60 13.45 -6.27
C ALA A 39 19.81 11.92 -6.42
N ALA A 40 20.39 11.25 -5.43
CA ALA A 40 20.53 9.81 -5.41
C ALA A 40 19.18 9.11 -5.30
N LEU A 41 18.29 9.61 -4.41
CA LEU A 41 16.92 9.13 -4.24
C LEU A 41 16.16 9.22 -5.57
N ALA A 42 16.17 10.37 -6.22
CA ALA A 42 15.51 10.61 -7.51
C ALA A 42 16.06 9.71 -8.62
N SER A 43 17.37 9.49 -8.66
CA SER A 43 18.01 8.59 -9.64
C SER A 43 17.64 7.14 -9.40
N TYR A 44 17.57 6.72 -8.14
CA TYR A 44 17.13 5.38 -7.76
C TYR A 44 15.67 5.17 -8.18
N ALA A 45 14.77 6.09 -7.84
CA ALA A 45 13.35 5.98 -8.17
C ALA A 45 13.11 5.93 -9.68
N TYR A 46 13.84 6.74 -10.48
CA TYR A 46 13.81 6.65 -11.95
C TYR A 46 14.14 5.22 -12.44
N ALA A 47 15.23 4.65 -11.90
CA ALA A 47 15.63 3.30 -12.28
C ALA A 47 14.55 2.27 -11.95
N ARG A 48 13.90 2.39 -10.77
CA ARG A 48 12.80 1.48 -10.36
C ARG A 48 11.58 1.60 -11.26
N GLY A 49 11.17 2.80 -11.63
CA GLY A 49 10.11 3.01 -12.62
C GLY A 49 10.42 2.34 -13.96
N CYS A 50 11.64 2.49 -14.45
CA CYS A 50 12.10 1.87 -15.69
C CYS A 50 12.18 0.33 -15.60
N ASP A 51 12.69 -0.21 -14.49
CA ASP A 51 12.77 -1.66 -14.25
C ASP A 51 11.37 -2.27 -14.18
N PHE A 52 10.44 -1.60 -13.48
CA PHE A 52 9.04 -2.02 -13.41
C PHE A 52 8.40 -2.06 -14.80
N ALA A 53 8.56 -1.01 -15.59
CA ALA A 53 8.01 -0.93 -16.95
C ALA A 53 8.49 -2.07 -17.85
N ARG A 54 9.75 -2.48 -17.72
CA ARG A 54 10.35 -3.57 -18.50
C ARG A 54 9.93 -4.95 -18.02
N SER A 55 9.70 -5.11 -16.72
CA SER A 55 9.35 -6.40 -16.10
C SER A 55 7.84 -6.63 -16.02
N GLN A 56 7.01 -5.61 -16.24
CA GLN A 56 5.55 -5.68 -16.05
C GLN A 56 4.94 -6.78 -16.93
N PRO A 57 4.32 -7.80 -16.32
CA PRO A 57 3.67 -8.86 -17.06
C PRO A 57 2.27 -8.43 -17.52
N GLY A 58 2.03 -8.44 -18.82
CA GLY A 58 0.68 -8.21 -19.36
C GLY A 58 0.35 -6.75 -19.64
N SER A 59 -0.95 -6.46 -19.81
CA SER A 59 -1.47 -5.17 -20.26
C SER A 59 -2.45 -4.51 -19.26
N GLY A 60 -2.65 -5.12 -18.08
CA GLY A 60 -3.52 -4.58 -17.01
C GLY A 60 -2.84 -3.49 -16.20
N LEU A 61 -3.61 -2.88 -15.30
CA LEU A 61 -3.08 -2.02 -14.25
C LEU A 61 -2.30 -2.86 -13.24
N ARG A 62 -1.13 -2.41 -12.82
CA ARG A 62 -0.30 -3.04 -11.80
C ARG A 62 0.23 -1.99 -10.82
N LEU A 63 0.51 -2.42 -9.60
CA LEU A 63 0.96 -1.54 -8.52
C LEU A 63 2.49 -1.45 -8.47
N LEU A 64 3.05 -0.25 -8.66
CA LEU A 64 4.46 0.05 -8.39
C LEU A 64 4.57 0.64 -6.99
N LEU A 65 4.85 -0.20 -6.00
CA LEU A 65 5.03 0.22 -4.62
C LEU A 65 6.48 0.65 -4.38
N LEU A 66 6.63 1.91 -3.97
CA LEU A 66 7.90 2.52 -3.55
C LEU A 66 7.78 2.95 -2.08
N ASP A 67 8.40 2.19 -1.18
CA ASP A 67 8.37 2.46 0.26
C ASP A 67 9.58 3.30 0.68
N PHE A 68 9.31 4.51 1.18
CA PHE A 68 10.30 5.50 1.62
C PHE A 68 10.62 5.39 3.11
N GLY A 69 10.05 4.41 3.81
CA GLY A 69 10.32 4.15 5.22
C GLY A 69 9.37 4.84 6.19
N ALA A 70 9.85 5.19 7.37
CA ALA A 70 9.00 5.64 8.45
C ALA A 70 8.59 7.12 8.30
N ALA A 71 7.29 7.41 8.38
CA ALA A 71 6.77 8.77 8.38
C ALA A 71 7.36 9.60 9.55
N ARG A 72 7.78 10.86 9.30
CA ARG A 72 8.42 11.74 10.28
C ARG A 72 8.08 13.21 10.10
N GLU A 73 8.04 13.93 11.23
CA GLU A 73 8.22 15.36 11.23
C GLU A 73 9.74 15.67 11.25
N LEU A 74 10.18 16.47 10.30
CA LEU A 74 11.59 16.83 10.11
C LEU A 74 11.97 18.16 10.77
N GLY A 75 11.06 18.69 11.60
CA GLY A 75 11.18 19.95 12.30
C GLY A 75 10.52 21.14 11.58
N SER A 76 10.08 22.11 12.35
CA SER A 76 9.43 23.34 11.86
C SER A 76 8.18 23.11 11.00
N GLY A 77 7.47 22.00 11.22
CA GLY A 77 6.28 21.64 10.46
C GLY A 77 6.56 21.04 9.06
N ALA A 78 7.80 20.69 8.77
CA ALA A 78 8.15 19.96 7.57
C ALA A 78 7.92 18.45 7.79
N TRP A 79 7.28 17.80 6.83
CA TRP A 79 6.97 16.37 6.86
C TRP A 79 7.78 15.61 5.82
N GLY A 80 7.96 14.31 6.06
CA GLY A 80 8.67 13.41 5.17
C GLY A 80 8.79 12.02 5.74
N ALA A 81 9.86 11.32 5.38
CA ALA A 81 10.16 10.00 5.88
C ALA A 81 11.65 9.85 6.23
N ILE A 82 11.95 8.89 7.10
CA ILE A 82 13.31 8.38 7.30
C ILE A 82 13.40 7.03 6.61
N ASP A 83 14.29 6.92 5.65
CA ASP A 83 14.49 5.68 4.91
C ASP A 83 15.17 4.58 5.75
N PHE A 84 15.26 3.37 5.20
CA PHE A 84 15.84 2.21 5.88
C PHE A 84 17.37 2.30 6.09
N SER A 85 18.01 3.41 5.69
CA SER A 85 19.41 3.74 5.97
C SER A 85 19.57 4.94 6.91
N ASP A 86 18.51 5.30 7.65
CA ASP A 86 18.43 6.44 8.56
C ASP A 86 18.64 7.82 7.89
N THR A 87 18.38 7.93 6.59
CA THR A 87 18.42 9.20 5.87
C THR A 87 17.03 9.82 5.83
N ALA A 88 16.92 11.08 6.26
CA ALA A 88 15.67 11.84 6.23
C ALA A 88 15.47 12.53 4.89
N PHE A 89 14.26 12.40 4.33
CA PHE A 89 13.81 13.11 3.13
C PHE A 89 12.50 13.82 3.39
N SER A 90 12.42 15.08 3.00
CA SER A 90 11.16 15.83 3.02
C SER A 90 10.16 15.29 2.00
N ASN A 91 8.87 15.53 2.22
CA ASN A 91 7.83 15.15 1.26
C ASN A 91 8.07 15.75 -0.14
N SER A 92 8.60 16.97 -0.23
CA SER A 92 8.96 17.57 -1.53
C SER A 92 10.11 16.84 -2.24
N GLU A 93 11.08 16.28 -1.50
CA GLU A 93 12.15 15.45 -2.08
C GLU A 93 11.65 14.08 -2.47
N ILE A 94 10.72 13.51 -1.69
CA ILE A 94 10.03 12.26 -2.02
C ILE A 94 9.16 12.44 -3.25
N LEU A 95 8.36 13.52 -3.35
CA LEU A 95 7.57 13.83 -4.54
C LEU A 95 8.46 13.92 -5.79
N ALA A 96 9.57 14.67 -5.70
CA ALA A 96 10.52 14.74 -6.81
C ALA A 96 11.07 13.37 -7.23
N ALA A 97 11.27 12.45 -6.27
CA ALA A 97 11.67 11.07 -6.58
C ALA A 97 10.54 10.26 -7.23
N LEU A 98 9.31 10.41 -6.77
CA LEU A 98 8.12 9.78 -7.37
C LEU A 98 7.87 10.26 -8.80
N GLU A 99 8.01 11.57 -9.05
CA GLU A 99 7.95 12.14 -10.41
C GLU A 99 9.01 11.51 -11.32
N ARG A 100 10.22 11.26 -10.79
CA ARG A 100 11.27 10.56 -11.53
C ARG A 100 10.94 9.08 -11.78
N ALA A 101 10.26 8.40 -10.85
CA ALA A 101 9.77 7.05 -11.10
C ALA A 101 8.73 7.04 -12.24
N ALA A 102 7.81 8.02 -12.25
CA ALA A 102 6.85 8.20 -13.33
C ALA A 102 7.53 8.45 -14.70
N ASP A 103 8.56 9.31 -14.74
CA ASP A 103 9.39 9.51 -15.92
C ASP A 103 10.08 8.21 -16.37
N GLY A 104 10.63 7.45 -15.42
CA GLY A 104 11.29 6.18 -15.67
C GLY A 104 10.34 5.16 -16.27
N TYR A 105 9.15 5.03 -15.71
CA TYR A 105 8.11 4.17 -16.25
C TYR A 105 7.73 4.59 -17.66
N HIS A 106 7.42 5.87 -17.88
CA HIS A 106 7.03 6.39 -19.19
C HIS A 106 8.08 6.13 -20.27
N ASN A 107 9.36 6.42 -19.96
CA ASN A 107 10.45 6.31 -20.94
C ASN A 107 10.80 4.86 -21.28
N CYS A 108 10.51 3.91 -20.39
CA CYS A 108 10.83 2.48 -20.58
C CYS A 108 9.59 1.62 -20.86
N HIS A 109 8.39 2.20 -20.78
CA HIS A 109 7.12 1.51 -20.90
C HIS A 109 6.88 0.98 -22.33
N VAL A 110 6.38 -0.25 -22.38
CA VAL A 110 6.03 -0.92 -23.64
C VAL A 110 4.51 -1.10 -23.75
N ARG A 111 3.85 -1.47 -22.63
CA ARG A 111 2.41 -1.75 -22.55
C ARG A 111 1.95 -1.88 -21.11
N GLY A 112 0.64 -1.77 -20.88
CA GLY A 112 0.01 -1.86 -19.56
C GLY A 112 -0.18 -0.48 -18.94
N ALA A 113 -0.69 -0.47 -17.73
CA ALA A 113 -0.86 0.72 -16.90
C ALA A 113 -0.22 0.50 -15.54
N VAL A 114 0.16 1.57 -14.86
CA VAL A 114 0.74 1.53 -13.53
C VAL A 114 0.02 2.49 -12.60
N ASP A 115 -0.18 2.03 -11.37
CA ASP A 115 -0.47 2.88 -10.23
C ASP A 115 0.80 2.99 -9.38
N ILE A 116 1.34 4.20 -9.24
CA ILE A 116 2.56 4.45 -8.49
C ILE A 116 2.18 4.80 -7.07
N LEU A 117 2.52 3.90 -6.14
CA LEU A 117 2.18 4.03 -4.74
C LEU A 117 3.30 4.72 -3.96
N TYR A 118 2.96 5.87 -3.34
CA TYR A 118 3.80 6.49 -2.34
C TYR A 118 3.69 5.70 -1.03
N GLY A 119 4.66 4.83 -0.75
CA GLY A 119 4.75 4.00 0.44
C GLY A 119 5.46 4.69 1.61
N ASN A 120 4.89 4.56 2.82
CA ASN A 120 5.57 4.82 4.08
C ASN A 120 5.20 3.75 5.12
N SER A 121 5.52 3.96 6.41
CA SER A 121 5.18 3.01 7.47
C SER A 121 4.81 3.69 8.78
N ASN A 122 4.11 2.95 9.66
CA ASN A 122 3.85 3.37 11.04
C ASN A 122 5.02 3.06 11.99
N TYR A 123 6.20 2.71 11.47
CA TYR A 123 7.33 2.32 12.28
C TYR A 123 7.77 3.43 13.23
N HIS A 124 7.64 3.19 14.55
CA HIS A 124 8.07 4.08 15.63
C HIS A 124 7.53 5.53 15.53
N LEU A 125 6.28 5.74 15.13
CA LEU A 125 5.67 7.08 15.14
C LEU A 125 5.72 7.71 16.53
N SER A 126 5.19 7.03 17.56
CA SER A 126 5.21 7.50 18.95
C SER A 126 6.63 7.52 19.53
N GLY A 127 7.47 6.55 19.16
CA GLY A 127 8.88 6.48 19.58
C GLY A 127 9.74 7.64 19.08
N SER A 128 9.34 8.30 17.98
CA SER A 128 9.97 9.52 17.48
C SER A 128 9.42 10.81 18.12
N GLY A 129 8.47 10.69 19.05
CA GLY A 129 7.83 11.81 19.74
C GLY A 129 6.62 12.39 19.02
N LEU A 130 6.13 11.79 17.93
CA LEU A 130 4.92 12.23 17.26
C LEU A 130 3.68 12.04 18.14
N THR A 131 2.79 13.01 18.11
CA THR A 131 1.45 12.94 18.70
C THR A 131 0.45 12.38 17.67
N GLY A 132 -0.80 12.12 18.12
CA GLY A 132 -1.87 11.76 17.18
C GLY A 132 -2.14 12.85 16.13
N THR A 133 -2.00 14.13 16.50
CA THR A 133 -2.15 15.25 15.56
C THR A 133 -1.04 15.23 14.51
N ASP A 134 0.19 14.95 14.94
CA ASP A 134 1.33 14.88 14.03
C ASP A 134 1.19 13.69 13.06
N ALA A 135 0.76 12.54 13.54
CA ALA A 135 0.46 11.38 12.68
C ALA A 135 -0.65 11.69 11.67
N TRP A 136 -1.67 12.45 12.08
CA TRP A 136 -2.72 12.91 11.18
C TRP A 136 -2.14 13.79 10.05
N TYR A 137 -1.27 14.76 10.38
CA TYR A 137 -0.60 15.59 9.35
C TYR A 137 0.31 14.76 8.45
N ALA A 138 1.01 13.76 8.98
CA ALA A 138 1.84 12.87 8.17
C ALA A 138 1.02 12.16 7.09
N GLY A 139 -0.14 11.59 7.45
CA GLY A 139 -1.05 10.96 6.49
C GLY A 139 -1.65 11.96 5.51
N TYR A 140 -2.11 13.12 6.00
CA TYR A 140 -2.66 14.18 5.14
C TYR A 140 -1.68 14.60 4.04
N HIS A 141 -0.44 14.88 4.40
CA HIS A 141 0.58 15.28 3.43
C HIS A 141 1.04 14.14 2.53
N GLN A 142 0.96 12.88 2.97
CA GLN A 142 1.22 11.74 2.10
C GLN A 142 0.20 11.69 0.96
N SER A 143 -1.09 11.77 1.28
CA SER A 143 -2.17 11.79 0.30
C SER A 143 -2.12 13.01 -0.62
N GLU A 144 -1.81 14.21 -0.07
CA GLU A 144 -1.59 15.44 -0.84
C GLU A 144 -0.50 15.24 -1.91
N HIS A 145 0.63 14.60 -1.56
CA HIS A 145 1.71 14.36 -2.52
C HIS A 145 1.41 13.23 -3.52
N ALA A 146 0.54 12.28 -3.19
CA ALA A 146 0.01 11.35 -4.18
C ALA A 146 -0.86 12.09 -5.21
N GLU A 147 -1.67 13.08 -4.80
CA GLU A 147 -2.42 13.97 -5.71
C GLU A 147 -1.47 14.80 -6.58
N ASP A 148 -0.45 15.41 -5.98
CA ASP A 148 0.56 16.19 -6.72
C ASP A 148 1.25 15.34 -7.80
N LEU A 149 1.58 14.06 -7.49
CA LEU A 149 2.15 13.13 -8.46
C LEU A 149 1.17 12.85 -9.61
N ALA A 150 -0.11 12.63 -9.32
CA ALA A 150 -1.10 12.42 -10.36
C ALA A 150 -1.30 13.66 -11.23
N ASP A 151 -1.23 14.85 -10.66
CA ASP A 151 -1.28 16.10 -11.42
C ASP A 151 -0.03 16.28 -12.30
N TYR A 152 1.16 15.90 -11.80
CA TYR A 152 2.37 15.83 -12.62
C TYR A 152 2.20 14.87 -13.80
N GLN A 153 1.73 13.65 -13.56
CA GLN A 153 1.48 12.65 -14.61
C GLN A 153 0.49 13.17 -15.67
N ALA A 154 -0.60 13.79 -15.22
CA ALA A 154 -1.59 14.40 -16.12
C ALA A 154 -1.00 15.56 -16.94
N ALA A 155 -0.21 16.44 -16.32
CA ALA A 155 0.46 17.55 -16.99
C ALA A 155 1.47 17.09 -18.04
N LYS A 156 2.09 15.91 -17.84
CA LYS A 156 3.01 15.27 -18.78
C LYS A 156 2.29 14.46 -19.88
N GLY A 157 0.99 14.22 -19.76
CA GLY A 157 0.25 13.34 -20.67
C GLY A 157 0.57 11.87 -20.50
N TYR A 158 0.86 11.42 -19.25
CA TYR A 158 1.17 10.03 -18.94
C TYR A 158 -0.13 9.24 -18.69
N ASP A 159 -0.96 9.09 -19.73
CA ASP A 159 -2.33 8.52 -19.64
C ASP A 159 -2.39 7.07 -19.12
N SER A 160 -1.28 6.36 -19.07
CA SER A 160 -1.19 4.99 -18.54
C SER A 160 -0.72 4.92 -17.08
N GLN A 161 -0.67 6.06 -16.40
CA GLN A 161 -0.19 6.14 -15.02
C GLN A 161 -1.25 6.79 -14.13
N THR A 162 -1.34 6.27 -12.90
CA THR A 162 -2.06 6.85 -11.77
C THR A 162 -1.15 6.90 -10.55
N ALA A 163 -1.59 7.55 -9.48
CA ALA A 163 -0.85 7.62 -8.24
C ALA A 163 -1.80 7.55 -7.05
N ASP A 164 -1.41 6.79 -6.03
CA ASP A 164 -2.14 6.63 -4.79
C ASP A 164 -1.17 6.54 -3.59
N ALA A 165 -1.71 6.58 -2.36
CA ALA A 165 -0.94 6.44 -1.14
C ALA A 165 -0.91 4.99 -0.65
N ALA A 166 0.14 4.62 0.09
CA ALA A 166 0.23 3.31 0.70
C ALA A 166 1.01 3.35 2.01
N SER A 167 0.70 2.48 2.96
CA SER A 167 1.52 2.36 4.19
C SER A 167 1.64 0.92 4.65
N ASP A 168 2.82 0.62 5.18
CA ASP A 168 3.12 -0.59 5.92
C ASP A 168 2.66 -0.41 7.37
N LEU A 169 1.47 -0.90 7.67
CA LEU A 169 0.84 -0.73 8.99
C LEU A 169 0.91 -2.02 9.78
N GLU A 170 1.79 -2.02 10.78
CA GLU A 170 1.98 -3.20 11.61
C GLU A 170 1.62 -2.96 13.08
N PRO A 171 0.80 -3.85 13.67
CA PRO A 171 0.53 -3.80 15.10
C PRO A 171 1.79 -3.88 15.97
N SER A 172 2.84 -4.57 15.49
CA SER A 172 4.10 -4.72 16.21
C SER A 172 4.93 -3.43 16.32
N TRP A 173 4.70 -2.43 15.47
CA TRP A 173 5.55 -1.24 15.34
C TRP A 173 5.09 -0.05 16.15
N ASP A 174 3.77 0.19 16.22
CA ASP A 174 3.23 1.28 17.01
C ASP A 174 1.81 1.00 17.52
N GLY A 175 1.27 1.90 18.35
CA GLY A 175 -0.07 1.78 18.92
C GLY A 175 -1.19 2.06 17.93
N ALA A 176 -2.32 1.36 18.06
CA ALA A 176 -3.49 1.52 17.18
C ALA A 176 -4.01 2.97 17.11
N SER A 177 -3.99 3.68 18.24
CA SER A 177 -4.55 5.05 18.30
C SER A 177 -3.81 6.02 17.41
N ILE A 178 -2.47 6.00 17.41
CA ILE A 178 -1.66 6.90 16.59
C ILE A 178 -1.69 6.48 15.12
N THR A 179 -1.66 5.18 14.83
CA THR A 179 -1.74 4.65 13.47
C THR A 179 -3.09 4.98 12.80
N LYS A 180 -4.20 4.92 13.56
CA LYS A 180 -5.50 5.39 13.05
C LYS A 180 -5.50 6.87 12.69
N GLN A 181 -4.75 7.71 13.41
CA GLN A 181 -4.65 9.12 13.03
C GLN A 181 -3.87 9.31 11.72
N LEU A 182 -2.84 8.52 11.45
CA LEU A 182 -2.17 8.51 10.15
C LEU A 182 -3.18 8.23 9.02
N VAL A 183 -3.96 7.17 9.14
CA VAL A 183 -5.00 6.82 8.16
C VAL A 183 -6.09 7.91 8.07
N ASN A 184 -6.52 8.47 9.20
CA ASN A 184 -7.51 9.54 9.21
C ASN A 184 -7.02 10.81 8.50
N GLY A 185 -5.73 11.11 8.59
CA GLY A 185 -5.12 12.21 7.87
C GLY A 185 -5.18 12.00 6.36
N ASP A 186 -4.78 10.82 5.89
CA ASP A 186 -4.89 10.44 4.49
C ASP A 186 -6.33 10.53 3.98
N GLN A 187 -7.28 9.91 4.69
CA GLN A 187 -8.70 9.94 4.35
C GLN A 187 -9.31 11.35 4.34
N ALA A 188 -8.78 12.27 5.17
CA ALA A 188 -9.28 13.65 5.24
C ALA A 188 -8.96 14.45 3.98
N GLN A 189 -7.88 14.16 3.29
CA GLN A 189 -7.56 14.70 1.98
C GLN A 189 -8.56 14.20 0.93
N GLY A 190 -8.96 12.90 1.02
CA GLY A 190 -10.14 12.37 0.33
C GLY A 190 -10.00 12.23 -1.18
N TRP A 191 -8.80 12.24 -1.72
CA TRP A 191 -8.54 12.21 -3.15
C TRP A 191 -8.02 10.84 -3.63
N ALA A 192 -7.02 10.28 -2.97
CA ALA A 192 -6.33 9.05 -3.34
C ALA A 192 -6.98 7.82 -2.70
N LEU A 193 -6.81 6.66 -3.32
CA LEU A 193 -6.94 5.40 -2.61
C LEU A 193 -5.78 5.27 -1.61
N TYR A 194 -5.99 4.46 -0.59
CA TYR A 194 -4.98 4.20 0.40
C TYR A 194 -4.76 2.70 0.53
N TYR A 195 -3.55 2.23 0.23
CA TYR A 195 -3.23 0.81 0.32
C TYR A 195 -2.53 0.49 1.63
N ASP A 196 -3.14 -0.37 2.47
CA ASP A 196 -2.47 -0.95 3.63
C ASP A 196 -1.75 -2.24 3.21
N PHE A 197 -0.42 -2.17 3.12
CA PHE A 197 0.42 -3.32 2.75
C PHE A 197 1.15 -3.95 3.94
N GLY A 198 0.68 -3.69 5.15
CA GLY A 198 1.25 -4.18 6.39
C GLY A 198 0.76 -5.56 6.82
N SER A 199 0.98 -5.86 8.09
CA SER A 199 0.69 -7.15 8.69
C SER A 199 -0.50 -7.11 9.66
N ALA A 200 -1.04 -8.31 9.98
CA ALA A 200 -2.01 -8.51 11.08
C ALA A 200 -1.34 -9.24 12.26
N ASP A 201 -0.16 -8.79 12.65
CA ASP A 201 0.70 -9.44 13.63
C ASP A 201 0.04 -9.68 14.98
N GLY A 202 0.17 -10.93 15.46
CA GLY A 202 -0.41 -11.36 16.72
C GLY A 202 -1.93 -11.50 16.73
N CYS A 203 -2.63 -11.16 15.64
CA CYS A 203 -4.07 -11.33 15.56
C CYS A 203 -4.46 -12.82 15.56
N PRO A 204 -5.68 -13.17 16.03
CA PRO A 204 -6.19 -14.53 16.00
C PRO A 204 -6.26 -15.10 14.60
N GLN A 205 -5.96 -16.40 14.45
CA GLN A 205 -6.04 -17.13 13.18
C GLN A 205 -7.43 -17.78 12.96
N SER A 206 -8.35 -17.66 13.90
CA SER A 206 -9.69 -18.25 13.82
C SER A 206 -10.67 -17.48 14.68
N GLY A 207 -11.95 -17.66 14.37
CA GLY A 207 -13.02 -16.98 15.10
C GLY A 207 -13.65 -15.86 14.29
N SER A 208 -14.63 -15.20 14.93
CA SER A 208 -15.38 -14.06 14.36
C SER A 208 -15.60 -12.95 15.39
N ARG A 209 -14.86 -12.97 16.50
CA ARG A 209 -14.94 -11.95 17.55
C ARG A 209 -13.73 -11.05 17.50
N ASP A 210 -13.91 -9.83 17.94
CA ASP A 210 -12.84 -8.89 18.14
C ASP A 210 -11.86 -9.42 19.19
N GLY A 211 -10.67 -9.80 18.74
CA GLY A 211 -9.62 -10.39 19.56
C GLY A 211 -8.40 -9.46 19.63
N THR A 212 -7.44 -9.79 20.49
CA THR A 212 -6.24 -8.98 20.68
C THR A 212 -5.14 -9.41 19.70
N CYS A 213 -4.48 -8.43 19.10
CA CYS A 213 -3.29 -8.57 18.28
C CYS A 213 -2.04 -8.08 19.05
N ASN A 214 -0.88 -7.97 18.42
CA ASN A 214 0.31 -7.43 19.06
C ASN A 214 0.12 -5.98 19.52
N ASN A 215 0.93 -5.55 20.50
CA ASN A 215 0.96 -4.20 21.04
C ASN A 215 -0.41 -3.67 21.53
N GLY A 216 -1.29 -4.58 21.95
CA GLY A 216 -2.62 -4.25 22.46
C GLY A 216 -3.64 -3.82 21.40
N TRP A 217 -3.33 -3.95 20.12
CA TRP A 217 -4.32 -3.77 19.07
C TRP A 217 -5.43 -4.82 19.19
N HIS A 218 -6.60 -4.46 18.71
CA HIS A 218 -7.70 -5.37 18.45
C HIS A 218 -7.81 -5.68 16.95
N VAL A 219 -8.46 -6.78 16.62
CA VAL A 219 -8.74 -7.15 15.21
C VAL A 219 -9.51 -6.03 14.50
N SER A 220 -10.43 -5.37 15.21
CA SER A 220 -11.18 -4.20 14.71
C SER A 220 -10.30 -2.98 14.45
N ASP A 221 -9.16 -2.83 15.14
CA ASP A 221 -8.21 -1.75 14.87
C ASP A 221 -7.48 -1.98 13.54
N VAL A 222 -7.04 -3.23 13.29
CA VAL A 222 -6.47 -3.62 11.99
C VAL A 222 -7.52 -3.45 10.89
N GLY A 223 -8.75 -3.91 11.12
CA GLY A 223 -9.86 -3.70 10.19
C GLY A 223 -10.10 -2.21 9.88
N TYR A 224 -10.01 -1.35 10.90
CA TYR A 224 -10.16 0.10 10.71
C TYR A 224 -9.11 0.66 9.75
N VAL A 225 -7.83 0.40 9.99
CA VAL A 225 -6.76 1.00 9.18
C VAL A 225 -6.72 0.45 7.76
N SER A 226 -7.25 -0.76 7.54
CA SER A 226 -7.17 -1.45 6.25
C SER A 226 -8.43 -1.33 5.39
N PHE A 227 -9.61 -1.05 5.98
CA PHE A 227 -10.90 -1.07 5.26
C PHE A 227 -11.74 0.20 5.45
N HIS A 228 -11.28 1.18 6.24
CA HIS A 228 -12.07 2.39 6.48
C HIS A 228 -11.95 3.39 5.33
N GLY A 229 -13.09 3.92 4.85
CA GLY A 229 -13.13 4.96 3.83
C GLY A 229 -12.59 4.48 2.47
N LEU A 230 -11.49 5.04 2.01
CA LEU A 230 -10.82 4.69 0.75
C LEU A 230 -9.66 3.70 0.96
N ALA A 231 -9.52 3.12 2.16
CA ALA A 231 -8.48 2.15 2.46
C ALA A 231 -8.76 0.79 1.80
N LEU A 232 -7.74 0.22 1.20
CA LEU A 232 -7.75 -1.08 0.54
C LEU A 232 -6.60 -1.95 1.08
N PRO A 233 -6.87 -3.11 1.66
CA PRO A 233 -5.80 -3.99 2.14
C PRO A 233 -5.07 -4.67 0.98
N LEU A 234 -3.74 -4.60 1.04
CA LEU A 234 -2.78 -5.32 0.21
C LEU A 234 -1.85 -6.16 1.11
N PRO A 235 -2.40 -7.07 1.93
CA PRO A 235 -1.78 -7.60 3.13
C PRO A 235 -0.51 -8.40 2.90
N GLU A 236 0.43 -8.33 3.86
CA GLU A 236 1.56 -9.22 3.93
C GLU A 236 1.16 -10.67 4.22
N ILE A 237 1.50 -11.57 3.30
CA ILE A 237 1.26 -13.01 3.45
C ILE A 237 2.58 -13.77 3.30
N TYR A 238 3.38 -13.77 4.36
CA TYR A 238 4.68 -14.44 4.43
C TYR A 238 4.57 -15.89 4.92
N TYR A 239 3.49 -16.20 5.67
CA TYR A 239 3.19 -17.51 6.21
C TYR A 239 1.70 -17.81 6.08
N THR A 240 1.32 -19.09 6.12
CA THR A 240 -0.10 -19.49 6.09
C THR A 240 -0.91 -18.87 7.25
N ALA A 241 -0.27 -18.65 8.40
CA ALA A 241 -0.88 -17.99 9.55
C ALA A 241 -1.39 -16.58 9.21
N ASN A 242 -0.62 -15.80 8.41
CA ASN A 242 -1.02 -14.44 8.02
C ASN A 242 -2.32 -14.45 7.20
N ALA A 243 -2.48 -15.37 6.25
CA ALA A 243 -3.74 -15.50 5.49
C ALA A 243 -4.94 -15.78 6.41
N SER A 244 -4.74 -16.60 7.45
CA SER A 244 -5.78 -16.89 8.44
C SER A 244 -6.11 -15.66 9.29
N GLN A 245 -5.10 -14.91 9.75
CA GLN A 245 -5.27 -13.67 10.51
C GLN A 245 -6.07 -12.64 9.69
N TRP A 246 -5.67 -12.36 8.46
CA TRP A 246 -6.36 -11.43 7.58
C TRP A 246 -7.79 -11.86 7.25
N THR A 247 -8.05 -13.16 7.14
CA THR A 247 -9.42 -13.69 7.01
C THR A 247 -10.27 -13.37 8.24
N VAL A 248 -9.69 -13.43 9.45
CA VAL A 248 -10.37 -13.04 10.70
C VAL A 248 -10.59 -11.53 10.73
N VAL A 249 -9.59 -10.71 10.37
CA VAL A 249 -9.72 -9.25 10.31
C VAL A 249 -10.89 -8.84 9.42
N ARG A 250 -10.95 -9.36 8.18
CA ARG A 250 -12.06 -9.07 7.27
C ARG A 250 -13.42 -9.46 7.85
N ARG A 251 -13.54 -10.64 8.45
CA ARG A 251 -14.81 -11.12 9.05
C ARG A 251 -15.26 -10.27 10.24
N VAL A 252 -14.34 -9.87 11.10
CA VAL A 252 -14.65 -9.05 12.27
C VAL A 252 -15.07 -7.65 11.84
N TRP A 253 -14.35 -7.04 10.90
CA TRP A 253 -14.66 -5.71 10.38
C TRP A 253 -16.04 -5.69 9.71
N ASN A 254 -16.38 -6.71 8.98
CA ASN A 254 -17.51 -6.74 8.06
C ASN A 254 -18.81 -7.29 8.66
N GLY A 255 -18.77 -7.88 9.85
CA GLY A 255 -19.95 -8.51 10.43
C GLY A 255 -20.57 -9.63 9.56
N ASN A 256 -19.80 -10.25 8.66
CA ASN A 256 -20.15 -11.24 7.63
C ASN A 256 -20.75 -10.68 6.32
N GLU A 257 -20.63 -9.42 6.00
CA GLU A 257 -20.96 -8.88 4.68
C GLU A 257 -19.82 -9.17 3.68
N ASP A 258 -20.13 -9.49 2.42
CA ASP A 258 -19.16 -9.90 1.41
C ASP A 258 -18.64 -8.72 0.55
N ASP A 259 -18.86 -7.48 1.00
CA ASP A 259 -18.59 -6.27 0.23
C ASP A 259 -17.13 -5.79 0.28
N TYR A 260 -16.31 -6.35 1.17
CA TYR A 260 -14.90 -5.98 1.31
C TYR A 260 -13.98 -7.01 0.69
N PHE A 261 -13.06 -6.56 -0.13
CA PHE A 261 -12.08 -7.37 -0.84
C PHE A 261 -10.66 -6.97 -0.47
N PHE A 262 -9.71 -7.79 -0.84
CA PHE A 262 -8.29 -7.50 -0.77
C PHE A 262 -7.81 -7.03 -2.14
N ALA A 263 -7.09 -5.92 -2.20
CA ALA A 263 -6.52 -5.38 -3.44
C ALA A 263 -5.42 -6.29 -4.04
N GLY A 264 -5.01 -7.30 -3.31
CA GLY A 264 -4.02 -8.27 -3.71
C GLY A 264 -3.28 -8.84 -2.50
N VAL A 265 -2.00 -9.14 -2.68
CA VAL A 265 -1.11 -9.66 -1.63
C VAL A 265 0.26 -9.01 -1.73
N THR A 266 0.83 -8.64 -0.60
CA THR A 266 2.25 -8.30 -0.48
C THR A 266 3.03 -9.54 -0.02
N ALA A 267 4.13 -9.81 -0.70
CA ALA A 267 5.05 -10.92 -0.44
C ALA A 267 6.50 -10.41 -0.29
N SER A 268 7.39 -11.25 0.21
CA SER A 268 8.82 -10.93 0.27
C SER A 268 9.66 -12.13 -0.19
N ALA A 269 10.73 -11.84 -0.92
CA ALA A 269 11.72 -12.87 -1.24
C ALA A 269 12.37 -13.39 0.03
N GLY A 270 12.43 -14.70 0.18
CA GLY A 270 12.99 -15.33 1.38
C GLY A 270 12.02 -15.49 2.56
N ALA A 271 10.77 -15.06 2.43
CA ALA A 271 9.71 -15.41 3.37
C ALA A 271 9.41 -16.92 3.38
N GLY A 272 8.62 -17.38 4.36
CA GLY A 272 8.30 -18.81 4.50
C GLY A 272 7.44 -19.38 3.36
N LEU A 273 6.64 -18.53 2.70
CA LEU A 273 5.88 -18.87 1.50
C LEU A 273 6.49 -18.21 0.26
N THR A 274 6.40 -18.88 -0.88
CA THR A 274 6.61 -18.20 -2.16
C THR A 274 5.49 -17.19 -2.41
N PRO A 275 5.72 -16.11 -3.21
CA PRO A 275 4.67 -15.14 -3.51
C PRO A 275 3.36 -15.78 -3.99
N ALA A 276 3.43 -16.70 -4.94
CA ALA A 276 2.26 -17.43 -5.43
C ALA A 276 1.57 -18.27 -4.34
N ALA A 277 2.33 -18.89 -3.43
CA ALA A 277 1.75 -19.65 -2.32
C ALA A 277 1.05 -18.73 -1.31
N GLY A 278 1.59 -17.54 -1.05
CA GLY A 278 0.96 -16.51 -0.21
C GLY A 278 -0.38 -16.06 -0.79
N TRP A 279 -0.40 -15.70 -2.07
CA TRP A 279 -1.64 -15.31 -2.76
C TRP A 279 -2.68 -16.45 -2.74
N ASN A 280 -2.26 -17.67 -3.03
CA ASN A 280 -3.15 -18.83 -3.01
C ASN A 280 -3.72 -19.09 -1.60
N ALA A 281 -2.92 -18.90 -0.55
CA ALA A 281 -3.38 -19.08 0.83
C ALA A 281 -4.51 -18.10 1.19
N LEU A 282 -4.34 -16.80 0.88
CA LEU A 282 -5.36 -15.78 1.14
C LEU A 282 -6.59 -15.98 0.25
N SER A 283 -6.39 -16.20 -1.07
CA SER A 283 -7.46 -16.38 -2.05
C SER A 283 -8.31 -17.63 -1.77
N SER A 284 -7.70 -18.73 -1.32
CA SER A 284 -8.43 -19.95 -0.95
C SER A 284 -9.33 -19.74 0.28
N ALA A 285 -8.88 -18.92 1.25
CA ALA A 285 -9.65 -18.62 2.45
C ALA A 285 -10.73 -17.54 2.21
N ASN A 286 -10.61 -16.75 1.12
CA ASN A 286 -11.48 -15.62 0.80
C ASN A 286 -11.89 -15.67 -0.69
N SER A 287 -12.47 -16.78 -1.16
CA SER A 287 -12.78 -17.05 -2.56
C SER A 287 -13.50 -15.88 -3.25
N GLY A 288 -12.92 -15.37 -4.33
CA GLY A 288 -13.48 -14.29 -5.15
C GLY A 288 -13.32 -12.88 -4.55
N LEU A 289 -12.64 -12.74 -3.41
CA LEU A 289 -12.48 -11.49 -2.68
C LEU A 289 -11.00 -11.03 -2.62
N VAL A 290 -10.13 -11.61 -3.43
CA VAL A 290 -8.72 -11.23 -3.54
C VAL A 290 -8.43 -10.92 -5.01
N ASP A 291 -8.10 -9.68 -5.28
CA ASP A 291 -7.75 -9.24 -6.63
C ASP A 291 -6.46 -9.91 -7.11
N PRO A 292 -6.30 -10.08 -8.43
CA PRO A 292 -5.14 -10.76 -9.00
C PRO A 292 -3.90 -9.83 -9.04
N GLU A 293 -3.62 -9.16 -7.93
CA GLU A 293 -2.42 -8.36 -7.74
C GLU A 293 -1.49 -9.03 -6.73
N LEU A 294 -0.22 -9.06 -7.04
CA LEU A 294 0.82 -9.68 -6.22
C LEU A 294 2.08 -8.83 -6.27
N VAL A 295 2.30 -8.09 -5.21
CA VAL A 295 3.45 -7.21 -5.02
C VAL A 295 4.51 -7.97 -4.22
N CYS A 296 5.79 -7.83 -4.57
CA CYS A 296 6.84 -8.60 -3.90
C CYS A 296 8.10 -7.76 -3.66
N PHE A 297 8.49 -7.62 -2.38
CA PHE A 297 9.77 -7.04 -2.02
C PHE A 297 10.93 -8.02 -2.25
N GLY A 298 11.92 -7.58 -3.01
CA GLY A 298 13.14 -8.34 -3.28
C GLY A 298 12.99 -9.50 -4.27
N CYS A 299 11.83 -9.63 -4.97
CA CYS A 299 11.66 -10.56 -6.08
C CYS A 299 12.21 -9.94 -7.41
#